data_37247b25d3eacfcd67fa362a3e8353cd
#
_entry.id   37247b25d3eacfcd67fa362a3e8353cd
#
_cell.length_a   1.000
_cell.length_b   1.000
_cell.length_c   1.000
_cell.angle_alpha   90.00
_cell.angle_beta   90.00
_cell.angle_gamma   90.00
#
_symmetry.space_group_name_H-M   'P 1'
#
loop_
_entity.id
_entity.type
_entity.pdbx_description
1 polymer ?
#
loop_
_entity_poly.entity_id
_entity_poly.type
_entity_poly.pdbx_seq_one_letter_code
_entity_poly.pdbx_strand_id
1 'polypeptide(L)'
;MKNKIFHTQDLCLRTNLRCAKNSARMEIIMSEKVSIGILAVQGAFAEHQAMLDGLGADTFLIRQKKDLEEAVQNGRLQGIVLPGGESTVQGKLLRDLGMSDQLKELIEAGTPVLATCAGLILLVERVSNDDRAYLKTLPVSVKRNAYGRQLGSFVTDAEITHVGTYRMNFIRAPYIDEILDLQVETLAIVDGNTVAVRYKNQLALSFHPEVSEDARVHAYFLNEIVQGV
;
A
#
# COMPACT_ATOMS: atom_id res chain seq x y z
N MET A 1 -30.03 65.65 -32.25
CA MET A 1 -28.89 64.72 -32.31
C MET A 1 -28.17 64.75 -30.99
N LYS A 2 -28.34 63.73 -30.14
CA LYS A 2 -27.62 63.58 -28.85
C LYS A 2 -26.87 62.30 -28.90
N ASN A 3 -25.53 62.36 -28.98
CA ASN A 3 -24.60 61.23 -28.94
C ASN A 3 -24.54 60.69 -27.50
N LYS A 4 -24.84 59.38 -27.35
CA LYS A 4 -24.59 58.60 -26.13
C LYS A 4 -23.16 58.05 -26.19
N ILE A 5 -22.28 58.51 -25.32
CA ILE A 5 -20.97 57.96 -25.06
C ILE A 5 -21.18 56.75 -24.13
N PHE A 6 -20.86 55.55 -24.62
CA PHE A 6 -20.86 54.34 -23.81
C PHE A 6 -19.51 54.26 -23.04
N HIS A 7 -19.62 54.15 -21.74
CA HIS A 7 -18.46 54.01 -20.86
C HIS A 7 -17.85 52.58 -20.99
N THR A 8 -16.61 52.55 -21.47
CA THR A 8 -15.77 51.32 -21.61
C THR A 8 -15.20 50.82 -20.25
N GLN A 9 -15.55 51.42 -19.14
CA GLN A 9 -15.02 51.05 -17.82
C GLN A 9 -15.74 49.87 -17.13
N ASP A 10 -16.98 49.56 -17.49
CA ASP A 10 -17.72 48.49 -16.84
C ASP A 10 -17.38 47.06 -17.34
N LEU A 11 -16.69 46.95 -18.47
CA LEU A 11 -16.34 45.64 -19.03
C LEU A 11 -15.04 45.07 -18.41
N CYS A 12 -14.16 45.96 -17.96
CA CYS A 12 -12.85 45.59 -17.38
C CYS A 12 -13.00 45.01 -15.94
N LEU A 13 -13.96 45.50 -15.17
CA LEU A 13 -14.20 45.03 -13.79
C LEU A 13 -14.87 43.65 -13.72
N ARG A 14 -15.68 43.29 -14.71
CA ARG A 14 -16.34 41.96 -14.76
C ARG A 14 -15.42 40.83 -15.20
N THR A 15 -14.40 41.11 -16.02
CA THR A 15 -13.41 40.13 -16.48
C THR A 15 -12.39 39.83 -15.36
N ASN A 16 -11.98 40.83 -14.58
CA ASN A 16 -11.04 40.61 -13.48
C ASN A 16 -11.66 39.82 -12.30
N LEU A 17 -12.95 39.99 -12.03
CA LEU A 17 -13.65 39.20 -10.99
C LEU A 17 -13.89 37.75 -11.39
N ARG A 18 -14.05 37.44 -12.69
CA ARG A 18 -14.11 36.05 -13.16
C ARG A 18 -12.74 35.36 -13.18
N CYS A 19 -11.68 36.09 -13.49
CA CYS A 19 -10.31 35.57 -13.47
C CYS A 19 -9.83 35.27 -12.05
N ALA A 20 -10.10 36.17 -11.09
CA ALA A 20 -9.76 35.97 -9.67
C ALA A 20 -10.56 34.80 -9.02
N LYS A 21 -11.84 34.61 -9.40
CA LYS A 21 -12.64 33.46 -8.89
C LYS A 21 -12.20 32.12 -9.51
N ASN A 22 -11.70 32.10 -10.74
CA ASN A 22 -11.14 30.90 -11.33
C ASN A 22 -9.75 30.56 -10.80
N SER A 23 -8.91 31.56 -10.49
CA SER A 23 -7.61 31.37 -9.84
C SER A 23 -7.78 30.82 -8.42
N ALA A 24 -8.67 31.40 -7.60
CA ALA A 24 -8.96 30.91 -6.25
C ALA A 24 -9.63 29.50 -6.25
N ARG A 25 -10.33 29.13 -7.33
CA ARG A 25 -10.93 27.80 -7.48
C ARG A 25 -9.93 26.76 -8.01
N MET A 26 -8.87 27.18 -8.66
CA MET A 26 -7.75 26.33 -9.08
C MET A 26 -6.74 26.09 -7.94
N GLU A 27 -6.62 26.98 -6.96
CA GLU A 27 -5.75 26.79 -5.78
C GLU A 27 -6.36 25.85 -4.72
N ILE A 28 -7.66 25.52 -4.81
CA ILE A 28 -8.35 24.60 -3.86
C ILE A 28 -8.32 23.14 -4.33
N ILE A 29 -7.78 22.83 -5.51
CA ILE A 29 -7.53 21.46 -5.95
C ILE A 29 -6.01 21.17 -5.89
N MET A 30 -5.39 21.46 -4.78
CA MET A 30 -4.28 20.64 -4.30
C MET A 30 -4.93 19.42 -3.67
N SER A 31 -5.07 18.33 -4.42
CA SER A 31 -5.43 17.02 -3.91
C SER A 31 -4.54 16.78 -2.69
N GLU A 32 -5.15 16.67 -1.51
CA GLU A 32 -4.40 16.31 -0.31
C GLU A 32 -3.62 15.05 -0.65
N LYS A 33 -2.29 15.08 -0.44
CA LYS A 33 -1.45 13.93 -0.73
C LYS A 33 -1.92 12.77 0.13
N VAL A 34 -2.08 11.61 -0.50
CA VAL A 34 -2.39 10.39 0.24
C VAL A 34 -1.27 10.10 1.24
N SER A 35 -1.63 9.91 2.51
CA SER A 35 -0.65 9.72 3.58
C SER A 35 -0.57 8.26 4.00
N ILE A 36 0.62 7.65 3.87
CA ILE A 36 0.88 6.22 4.05
C ILE A 36 1.89 6.00 5.16
N GLY A 37 1.49 5.21 6.17
CA GLY A 37 2.38 4.73 7.21
C GLY A 37 3.15 3.49 6.76
N ILE A 38 4.47 3.49 6.92
CA ILE A 38 5.32 2.33 6.57
C ILE A 38 5.89 1.74 7.86
N LEU A 39 5.61 0.45 8.11
CA LEU A 39 6.16 -0.26 9.26
C LEU A 39 7.69 -0.36 9.13
N ALA A 40 8.42 0.36 9.98
CA ALA A 40 9.87 0.53 9.90
C ALA A 40 10.61 -0.08 11.11
N VAL A 41 10.13 -1.22 11.60
CA VAL A 41 10.77 -1.96 12.68
C VAL A 41 11.90 -2.86 12.17
N GLN A 42 11.78 -3.39 10.93
CA GLN A 42 12.80 -4.20 10.24
C GLN A 42 12.37 -4.41 8.78
N GLY A 43 13.33 -4.55 7.84
CA GLY A 43 13.10 -4.91 6.45
C GLY A 43 13.22 -3.74 5.47
N ALA A 44 12.66 -3.92 4.27
CA ALA A 44 12.80 -3.05 3.10
C ALA A 44 11.84 -1.83 3.14
N PHE A 45 11.75 -1.15 4.27
CA PHE A 45 10.84 0.00 4.45
C PHE A 45 11.30 1.25 3.69
N ALA A 46 12.61 1.44 3.52
CA ALA A 46 13.16 2.60 2.82
C ALA A 46 12.89 2.53 1.31
N GLU A 47 12.92 1.34 0.73
CA GLU A 47 12.63 1.09 -0.67
C GLU A 47 11.14 1.35 -0.97
N HIS A 48 10.23 0.89 -0.12
CA HIS A 48 8.81 1.24 -0.22
C HIS A 48 8.57 2.74 -0.08
N GLN A 49 9.28 3.39 0.87
CA GLN A 49 9.19 4.83 1.05
C GLN A 49 9.58 5.56 -0.22
N ALA A 50 10.74 5.26 -0.80
CA ALA A 50 11.23 5.91 -2.01
C ALA A 50 10.25 5.73 -3.19
N MET A 51 9.65 4.55 -3.33
CA MET A 51 8.68 4.26 -4.39
C MET A 51 7.41 5.08 -4.23
N LEU A 52 6.83 5.12 -3.03
CA LEU A 52 5.60 5.87 -2.73
C LEU A 52 5.82 7.39 -2.79
N ASP A 53 6.95 7.90 -2.28
CA ASP A 53 7.32 9.31 -2.39
C ASP A 53 7.47 9.72 -3.87
N GLY A 54 8.05 8.84 -4.70
CA GLY A 54 8.16 9.02 -6.15
C GLY A 54 6.80 9.11 -6.86
N LEU A 55 5.77 8.47 -6.31
CA LEU A 55 4.38 8.55 -6.78
C LEU A 55 3.61 9.74 -6.19
N GLY A 56 4.26 10.56 -5.34
CA GLY A 56 3.68 11.77 -4.76
C GLY A 56 2.89 11.56 -3.46
N ALA A 57 2.91 10.37 -2.86
CA ALA A 57 2.34 10.14 -1.54
C ALA A 57 3.11 10.91 -0.45
N ASP A 58 2.45 11.17 0.68
CA ASP A 58 3.09 11.66 1.91
C ASP A 58 3.37 10.45 2.80
N THR A 59 4.63 10.04 2.94
CA THR A 59 4.97 8.85 3.70
C THR A 59 5.53 9.18 5.08
N PHE A 60 5.29 8.29 6.05
CA PHE A 60 5.89 8.37 7.38
C PHE A 60 6.22 6.98 7.90
N LEU A 61 7.21 6.91 8.79
CA LEU A 61 7.71 5.65 9.33
C LEU A 61 7.09 5.35 10.69
N ILE A 62 6.56 4.14 10.84
CA ILE A 62 6.02 3.59 12.10
C ILE A 62 7.10 2.71 12.72
N ARG A 63 7.79 3.20 13.75
CA ARG A 63 8.88 2.48 14.47
C ARG A 63 8.47 2.03 15.85
N GLN A 64 7.46 2.68 16.44
CA GLN A 64 7.00 2.43 17.79
C GLN A 64 5.50 2.72 17.89
N LYS A 65 4.88 2.26 18.95
CA LYS A 65 3.43 2.41 19.17
C LYS A 65 2.95 3.86 19.09
N LYS A 66 3.74 4.79 19.63
CA LYS A 66 3.42 6.22 19.62
C LYS A 66 3.26 6.78 18.21
N ASP A 67 4.11 6.36 17.26
CA ASP A 67 4.03 6.84 15.87
C ASP A 67 2.69 6.44 15.23
N LEU A 68 2.23 5.22 15.52
CA LEU A 68 0.93 4.72 15.05
C LEU A 68 -0.23 5.45 15.71
N GLU A 69 -0.18 5.63 17.04
CA GLU A 69 -1.21 6.34 17.81
C GLU A 69 -1.36 7.79 17.35
N GLU A 70 -0.27 8.52 17.14
CA GLU A 70 -0.29 9.90 16.66
C GLU A 70 -0.86 9.99 15.24
N ALA A 71 -0.49 9.06 14.34
CA ALA A 71 -1.00 9.05 12.98
C ALA A 71 -2.52 8.79 12.92
N VAL A 72 -3.03 7.92 13.79
CA VAL A 72 -4.47 7.66 13.93
C VAL A 72 -5.20 8.87 14.50
N GLN A 73 -4.70 9.46 15.60
CA GLN A 73 -5.31 10.61 16.26
C GLN A 73 -5.39 11.84 15.36
N ASN A 74 -4.38 12.05 14.53
CA ASN A 74 -4.29 13.18 13.60
C ASN A 74 -5.01 12.93 12.27
N GLY A 75 -5.64 11.75 12.07
CA GLY A 75 -6.27 11.36 10.81
C GLY A 75 -5.31 11.22 9.63
N ARG A 76 -4.01 11.09 9.91
CA ARG A 76 -2.97 10.99 8.87
C ARG A 76 -2.87 9.59 8.27
N LEU A 77 -3.30 8.54 8.96
CA LEU A 77 -3.17 7.16 8.54
C LEU A 77 -4.25 6.79 7.51
N GLN A 78 -3.94 6.86 6.21
CA GLN A 78 -4.85 6.48 5.13
C GLN A 78 -4.52 5.11 4.53
N GLY A 79 -3.33 4.56 4.81
CA GLY A 79 -2.92 3.22 4.42
C GLY A 79 -1.64 2.81 5.15
N ILE A 80 -1.36 1.51 5.14
CA ILE A 80 -0.21 0.92 5.82
C ILE A 80 0.58 0.05 4.84
N VAL A 81 1.92 0.14 4.90
CA VAL A 81 2.82 -0.82 4.25
C VAL A 81 3.47 -1.71 5.30
N LEU A 82 3.35 -3.02 5.11
CA LEU A 82 4.07 -4.06 5.84
C LEU A 82 5.17 -4.62 4.92
N PRO A 83 6.43 -4.19 5.08
CA PRO A 83 7.49 -4.48 4.13
C PRO A 83 8.00 -5.92 4.21
N GLY A 84 8.69 -6.34 3.16
CA GLY A 84 9.51 -7.54 3.17
C GLY A 84 10.63 -7.47 4.22
N GLY A 85 11.11 -8.64 4.67
CA GLY A 85 12.12 -8.75 5.69
C GLY A 85 12.12 -10.13 6.36
N GLU A 86 12.39 -10.18 7.67
CA GLU A 86 12.33 -11.42 8.46
C GLU A 86 11.06 -11.43 9.35
N SER A 87 10.06 -12.20 8.95
CA SER A 87 8.73 -12.21 9.60
C SER A 87 8.76 -12.59 11.08
N THR A 88 9.71 -13.45 11.51
CA THR A 88 9.86 -13.82 12.93
C THR A 88 10.37 -12.66 13.77
N VAL A 89 11.29 -11.87 13.22
CA VAL A 89 11.82 -10.66 13.88
C VAL A 89 10.76 -9.57 13.91
N GLN A 90 10.10 -9.31 12.76
CA GLN A 90 9.03 -8.32 12.69
C GLN A 90 7.88 -8.66 13.65
N GLY A 91 7.39 -9.90 13.65
CA GLY A 91 6.32 -10.34 14.54
C GLY A 91 6.69 -10.29 16.02
N LYS A 92 7.98 -10.57 16.37
CA LYS A 92 8.48 -10.36 17.73
C LYS A 92 8.47 -8.88 18.09
N LEU A 93 9.02 -8.01 17.25
CA LEU A 93 9.09 -6.57 17.49
C LEU A 93 7.70 -5.95 17.60
N LEU A 94 6.72 -6.34 16.77
CA LEU A 94 5.35 -5.88 16.89
C LEU A 94 4.74 -6.17 18.26
N ARG A 95 4.98 -7.36 18.81
CA ARG A 95 4.53 -7.72 20.18
C ARG A 95 5.27 -6.95 21.25
N ASP A 96 6.62 -6.92 21.18
CA ASP A 96 7.47 -6.27 22.19
C ASP A 96 7.20 -4.75 22.27
N LEU A 97 6.86 -4.11 21.13
CA LEU A 97 6.51 -2.70 21.03
C LEU A 97 5.01 -2.43 21.29
N GLY A 98 4.18 -3.47 21.53
CA GLY A 98 2.76 -3.34 21.81
C GLY A 98 1.92 -2.83 20.65
N MET A 99 2.34 -3.08 19.39
CA MET A 99 1.66 -2.61 18.18
C MET A 99 0.72 -3.64 17.55
N SER A 100 0.84 -4.93 17.90
CA SER A 100 0.13 -6.01 17.22
C SER A 100 -1.38 -5.85 17.23
N ASP A 101 -1.97 -5.60 18.40
CA ASP A 101 -3.43 -5.52 18.57
C ASP A 101 -3.99 -4.30 17.84
N GLN A 102 -3.35 -3.14 17.98
CA GLN A 102 -3.78 -1.92 17.32
C GLN A 102 -3.68 -2.02 15.79
N LEU A 103 -2.60 -2.59 15.24
CA LEU A 103 -2.49 -2.85 13.81
C LEU A 103 -3.58 -3.80 13.31
N LYS A 104 -3.85 -4.87 14.06
CA LYS A 104 -4.92 -5.80 13.74
C LYS A 104 -6.28 -5.10 13.69
N GLU A 105 -6.64 -4.35 14.74
CA GLU A 105 -7.89 -3.60 14.81
C GLU A 105 -8.05 -2.60 13.66
N LEU A 106 -7.00 -1.87 13.30
CA LEU A 106 -7.02 -0.93 12.17
C LEU A 106 -7.27 -1.64 10.84
N ILE A 107 -6.61 -2.77 10.61
CA ILE A 107 -6.77 -3.56 9.37
C ILE A 107 -8.17 -4.14 9.29
N GLU A 108 -8.68 -4.71 10.38
CA GLU A 108 -10.05 -5.27 10.46
C GLU A 108 -11.12 -4.17 10.29
N ALA A 109 -10.85 -2.95 10.75
CA ALA A 109 -11.68 -1.77 10.53
C ALA A 109 -11.65 -1.25 9.08
N GLY A 110 -10.78 -1.79 8.22
CA GLY A 110 -10.73 -1.49 6.79
C GLY A 110 -9.59 -0.57 6.36
N THR A 111 -8.62 -0.28 7.22
CA THR A 111 -7.41 0.46 6.80
C THR A 111 -6.71 -0.27 5.65
N PRO A 112 -6.46 0.38 4.50
CA PRO A 112 -5.75 -0.19 3.36
C PRO A 112 -4.35 -0.69 3.71
N VAL A 113 -3.99 -1.89 3.21
CA VAL A 113 -2.68 -2.50 3.49
C VAL A 113 -2.03 -2.98 2.21
N LEU A 114 -0.75 -2.64 2.03
CA LEU A 114 0.17 -3.31 1.11
C LEU A 114 1.16 -4.14 1.93
N ALA A 115 1.19 -5.45 1.70
CA ALA A 115 2.07 -6.37 2.40
C ALA A 115 2.93 -7.18 1.43
N THR A 116 4.26 -7.18 1.62
CA THR A 116 5.20 -7.87 0.73
C THR A 116 6.01 -8.93 1.49
N CYS A 117 6.15 -10.12 0.94
CA CYS A 117 6.98 -11.22 1.43
C CYS A 117 6.77 -11.50 2.96
N ALA A 118 7.61 -10.96 3.83
CA ALA A 118 7.45 -11.09 5.28
C ALA A 118 6.16 -10.39 5.77
N GLY A 119 5.79 -9.25 5.19
CA GLY A 119 4.55 -8.55 5.48
C GLY A 119 3.32 -9.40 5.18
N LEU A 120 3.30 -10.15 4.07
CA LEU A 120 2.26 -11.14 3.79
C LEU A 120 2.16 -12.16 4.93
N ILE A 121 3.31 -12.71 5.41
CA ILE A 121 3.34 -13.69 6.51
C ILE A 121 2.80 -13.09 7.82
N LEU A 122 2.93 -11.79 8.04
CA LEU A 122 2.33 -11.15 9.22
C LEU A 122 0.80 -11.13 9.18
N LEU A 123 0.19 -11.06 8.00
CA LEU A 123 -1.27 -10.95 7.83
C LEU A 123 -2.01 -12.28 7.88
N VAL A 124 -1.39 -13.38 7.45
CA VAL A 124 -2.08 -14.64 7.17
C VAL A 124 -2.70 -15.30 8.39
N GLU A 125 -3.78 -16.05 8.18
CA GLU A 125 -4.44 -16.83 9.20
C GLU A 125 -3.51 -17.91 9.77
N ARG A 126 -2.74 -18.59 8.89
CA ARG A 126 -1.78 -19.62 9.30
C ARG A 126 -0.57 -19.72 8.37
N VAL A 127 0.49 -20.30 8.89
CA VAL A 127 1.67 -20.71 8.12
C VAL A 127 1.72 -22.24 8.17
N SER A 128 1.65 -22.91 6.99
CA SER A 128 1.46 -24.38 6.92
C SER A 128 2.64 -25.18 7.45
N ASN A 129 3.81 -24.59 7.53
CA ASN A 129 5.04 -25.22 8.06
C ASN A 129 5.63 -24.52 9.29
N ASP A 130 4.82 -23.77 10.04
CA ASP A 130 5.21 -23.05 11.25
C ASP A 130 3.98 -22.73 12.11
N ASP A 131 4.03 -22.96 13.41
CA ASP A 131 2.92 -22.71 14.33
C ASP A 131 2.71 -21.23 14.67
N ARG A 132 3.62 -20.36 14.23
CA ARG A 132 3.54 -18.91 14.48
C ARG A 132 2.56 -18.24 13.54
N ALA A 133 1.64 -17.49 14.11
CA ALA A 133 0.77 -16.57 13.41
C ALA A 133 0.79 -15.22 14.14
N TYR A 134 0.52 -14.13 13.41
CA TYR A 134 0.68 -12.79 13.94
C TYR A 134 -0.65 -12.02 13.96
N LEU A 135 -0.98 -11.30 12.89
CA LEU A 135 -2.17 -10.44 12.86
C LEU A 135 -3.45 -11.18 12.51
N LYS A 136 -3.39 -12.23 11.68
CA LYS A 136 -4.52 -13.08 11.29
C LYS A 136 -5.72 -12.32 10.69
N THR A 137 -5.43 -11.40 9.77
CA THR A 137 -6.45 -10.58 9.11
C THR A 137 -6.73 -11.00 7.67
N LEU A 138 -5.83 -11.80 7.09
CA LEU A 138 -5.93 -12.31 5.73
C LEU A 138 -6.23 -13.83 5.75
N PRO A 139 -7.42 -14.28 5.30
CA PRO A 139 -7.84 -15.68 5.39
C PRO A 139 -7.19 -16.55 4.31
N VAL A 140 -5.87 -16.72 4.41
CA VAL A 140 -5.08 -17.63 3.59
C VAL A 140 -4.08 -18.40 4.45
N SER A 141 -3.57 -19.51 3.92
CA SER A 141 -2.41 -20.23 4.43
C SER A 141 -1.22 -19.97 3.53
N VAL A 142 -0.03 -19.80 4.10
CA VAL A 142 1.22 -19.66 3.34
C VAL A 142 2.24 -20.70 3.76
N LYS A 143 3.09 -21.09 2.81
CA LYS A 143 4.27 -21.91 3.06
C LYS A 143 5.52 -21.03 2.98
N ARG A 144 6.31 -20.99 4.06
CA ARG A 144 7.56 -20.22 4.11
C ARG A 144 8.69 -20.91 3.39
N ASN A 145 9.63 -20.11 2.81
CA ASN A 145 10.82 -20.61 2.11
C ASN A 145 10.49 -21.70 1.07
N ALA A 146 9.43 -21.47 0.31
CA ALA A 146 8.73 -22.49 -0.43
C ALA A 146 9.45 -22.95 -1.70
N TYR A 147 10.37 -22.15 -2.24
CA TYR A 147 11.10 -22.43 -3.48
C TYR A 147 12.42 -23.20 -3.27
N GLY A 148 12.67 -23.73 -2.05
CA GLY A 148 13.83 -24.54 -1.73
C GLY A 148 15.16 -23.78 -1.66
N ARG A 149 16.24 -24.51 -1.25
CA ARG A 149 17.56 -23.88 -1.07
C ARG A 149 18.26 -23.50 -2.37
N GLN A 150 17.93 -24.15 -3.48
CA GLN A 150 18.57 -23.93 -4.80
C GLN A 150 17.96 -22.77 -5.57
N LEU A 151 16.69 -22.42 -5.32
CA LEU A 151 15.95 -21.32 -5.95
C LEU A 151 15.55 -20.25 -4.91
N GLY A 152 16.43 -19.96 -3.97
CA GLY A 152 16.14 -19.02 -2.89
C GLY A 152 15.81 -17.59 -3.35
N SER A 153 16.22 -17.23 -4.58
CA SER A 153 15.89 -15.95 -5.21
C SER A 153 15.85 -16.14 -6.72
N PHE A 154 14.81 -15.61 -7.36
CA PHE A 154 14.65 -15.62 -8.81
C PHE A 154 13.80 -14.44 -9.27
N VAL A 155 13.83 -14.17 -10.58
CA VAL A 155 13.04 -13.13 -11.23
C VAL A 155 12.24 -13.78 -12.35
N THR A 156 10.98 -13.42 -12.48
CA THR A 156 10.12 -13.87 -13.58
C THR A 156 9.16 -12.77 -13.99
N ASP A 157 8.72 -12.80 -15.24
CA ASP A 157 7.65 -11.93 -15.72
C ASP A 157 6.35 -12.74 -15.69
N ALA A 158 5.32 -12.21 -15.04
CA ALA A 158 3.98 -12.82 -14.97
C ALA A 158 2.89 -11.77 -14.94
N GLU A 159 1.66 -12.19 -15.24
CA GLU A 159 0.48 -11.30 -15.23
C GLU A 159 0.00 -11.08 -13.80
N ILE A 160 -0.26 -9.80 -13.46
CA ILE A 160 -0.99 -9.40 -12.26
C ILE A 160 -2.32 -8.79 -12.71
N THR A 161 -3.43 -9.35 -12.25
CA THR A 161 -4.76 -8.80 -12.51
C THR A 161 -4.80 -7.31 -12.12
N HIS A 162 -5.34 -6.47 -12.95
CA HIS A 162 -5.41 -4.99 -12.84
C HIS A 162 -4.08 -4.22 -13.01
N VAL A 163 -2.92 -4.90 -13.11
CA VAL A 163 -1.61 -4.25 -13.28
C VAL A 163 -0.99 -4.57 -14.64
N GLY A 164 -1.26 -5.78 -15.17
CA GLY A 164 -0.67 -6.31 -16.39
C GLY A 164 0.61 -7.10 -16.16
N THR A 165 1.34 -7.41 -17.22
CA THR A 165 2.61 -8.14 -17.13
C THR A 165 3.61 -7.36 -16.28
N TYR A 166 4.14 -7.99 -15.24
CA TYR A 166 5.01 -7.38 -14.24
C TYR A 166 6.23 -8.25 -13.95
N ARG A 167 7.39 -7.62 -13.78
CA ARG A 167 8.64 -8.29 -13.42
C ARG A 167 8.72 -8.49 -11.91
N MET A 168 8.50 -9.72 -11.47
CA MET A 168 8.43 -10.10 -10.06
C MET A 168 9.79 -10.56 -9.54
N ASN A 169 10.26 -9.95 -8.45
CA ASN A 169 11.50 -10.31 -7.76
C ASN A 169 11.16 -11.15 -6.52
N PHE A 170 11.55 -12.41 -6.51
CA PHE A 170 11.35 -13.33 -5.39
C PHE A 170 12.67 -13.50 -4.62
N ILE A 171 12.63 -13.30 -3.29
CA ILE A 171 13.79 -13.42 -2.40
C ILE A 171 13.38 -14.27 -1.19
N ARG A 172 13.75 -15.55 -1.18
CA ARG A 172 13.34 -16.52 -0.16
C ARG A 172 11.83 -16.48 0.14
N ALA A 173 11.06 -16.28 -0.90
CA ALA A 173 9.66 -15.93 -0.83
C ALA A 173 8.78 -17.07 -0.27
N PRO A 174 7.67 -16.73 0.41
CA PRO A 174 6.57 -17.65 0.63
C PRO A 174 5.78 -17.83 -0.66
N TYR A 175 4.86 -18.80 -0.70
CA TYR A 175 3.70 -18.77 -1.58
C TYR A 175 2.43 -19.08 -0.77
N ILE A 176 1.29 -18.69 -1.32
CA ILE A 176 -0.03 -18.97 -0.73
C ILE A 176 -0.40 -20.40 -1.17
N ASP A 177 -0.49 -21.31 -0.22
CA ASP A 177 -0.79 -22.73 -0.45
C ASP A 177 -2.27 -23.08 -0.27
N GLU A 178 -3.05 -22.21 0.40
CA GLU A 178 -4.49 -22.41 0.55
C GLU A 178 -5.22 -21.06 0.71
N ILE A 179 -6.33 -20.92 0.02
CA ILE A 179 -7.30 -19.83 0.19
C ILE A 179 -8.42 -20.33 1.10
N LEU A 180 -8.68 -19.63 2.20
CA LEU A 180 -9.60 -20.05 3.27
C LEU A 180 -10.96 -19.34 3.20
N ASP A 181 -11.08 -18.29 2.36
CA ASP A 181 -12.32 -17.52 2.16
C ASP A 181 -12.51 -17.22 0.67
N LEU A 182 -13.71 -17.45 0.15
CA LEU A 182 -14.05 -17.22 -1.27
C LEU A 182 -13.99 -15.73 -1.68
N GLN A 183 -13.95 -14.80 -0.74
CA GLN A 183 -13.77 -13.37 -1.00
C GLN A 183 -12.30 -12.98 -1.29
N VAL A 184 -11.37 -13.91 -1.12
CA VAL A 184 -9.98 -13.68 -1.49
C VAL A 184 -9.84 -13.78 -3.01
N GLU A 185 -9.48 -12.68 -3.64
CA GLU A 185 -9.20 -12.60 -5.07
C GLU A 185 -7.74 -12.98 -5.33
N THR A 186 -7.51 -13.98 -6.21
CA THR A 186 -6.17 -14.31 -6.72
C THR A 186 -5.79 -13.34 -7.83
N LEU A 187 -4.72 -12.57 -7.64
CA LEU A 187 -4.24 -11.58 -8.61
C LEU A 187 -3.11 -12.10 -9.49
N ALA A 188 -2.28 -13.03 -9.00
CA ALA A 188 -1.19 -13.61 -9.78
C ALA A 188 -0.85 -15.03 -9.35
N ILE A 189 -0.48 -15.83 -10.36
CA ILE A 189 -0.01 -17.21 -10.19
C ILE A 189 1.32 -17.37 -10.95
N VAL A 190 2.33 -17.96 -10.29
CA VAL A 190 3.63 -18.28 -10.87
C VAL A 190 3.93 -19.74 -10.59
N ASP A 191 4.24 -20.52 -11.64
CA ASP A 191 4.54 -21.96 -11.56
C ASP A 191 3.46 -22.75 -10.79
N GLY A 192 2.19 -22.40 -10.98
CA GLY A 192 1.04 -23.02 -10.30
C GLY A 192 0.82 -22.60 -8.85
N ASN A 193 1.65 -21.71 -8.31
CA ASN A 193 1.51 -21.19 -6.94
C ASN A 193 0.90 -19.79 -6.95
N THR A 194 -0.06 -19.54 -6.06
CA THR A 194 -0.61 -18.19 -5.85
C THR A 194 0.43 -17.30 -5.16
N VAL A 195 0.75 -16.17 -5.79
CA VAL A 195 1.82 -15.26 -5.35
C VAL A 195 1.34 -13.83 -5.08
N ALA A 196 0.11 -13.52 -5.45
CA ALA A 196 -0.53 -12.23 -5.14
C ALA A 196 -2.03 -12.43 -4.91
N VAL A 197 -2.56 -11.80 -3.88
CA VAL A 197 -3.99 -11.82 -3.54
C VAL A 197 -4.46 -10.45 -3.08
N ARG A 198 -5.76 -10.20 -3.24
CA ARG A 198 -6.49 -9.10 -2.61
C ARG A 198 -7.61 -9.68 -1.73
N TYR A 199 -7.74 -9.13 -0.53
CA TYR A 199 -8.87 -9.40 0.34
C TYR A 199 -9.35 -8.10 0.96
N LYS A 200 -10.55 -7.65 0.58
CA LYS A 200 -11.03 -6.32 0.97
C LYS A 200 -10.00 -5.22 0.59
N ASN A 201 -9.48 -4.50 1.57
CA ASN A 201 -8.47 -3.46 1.39
C ASN A 201 -7.03 -3.95 1.64
N GLN A 202 -6.79 -5.26 1.65
CA GLN A 202 -5.47 -5.84 1.83
C GLN A 202 -4.94 -6.37 0.49
N LEU A 203 -3.82 -5.81 0.01
CA LEU A 203 -3.03 -6.30 -1.11
C LEU A 203 -1.81 -7.02 -0.55
N ALA A 204 -1.70 -8.32 -0.80
CA ALA A 204 -0.65 -9.14 -0.24
C ALA A 204 0.11 -9.91 -1.32
N LEU A 205 1.43 -9.77 -1.34
CA LEU A 205 2.33 -10.21 -2.39
C LEU A 205 3.45 -11.08 -1.81
N SER A 206 3.79 -12.16 -2.50
CA SER A 206 4.93 -13.01 -2.15
C SER A 206 6.28 -12.43 -2.58
N PHE A 207 6.28 -11.57 -3.60
CA PHE A 207 7.46 -10.96 -4.21
C PHE A 207 7.70 -9.54 -3.68
N HIS A 208 8.79 -8.92 -4.15
CA HIS A 208 9.29 -7.63 -3.72
C HIS A 208 9.14 -6.57 -4.83
N PRO A 209 7.99 -5.88 -4.95
CA PRO A 209 7.83 -4.82 -5.93
C PRO A 209 8.70 -3.59 -5.63
N GLU A 210 9.12 -3.40 -4.38
CA GLU A 210 9.94 -2.28 -3.91
C GLU A 210 11.38 -2.29 -4.41
N VAL A 211 11.88 -3.44 -4.89
CA VAL A 211 13.21 -3.53 -5.49
C VAL A 211 13.19 -3.44 -7.02
N SER A 212 12.02 -3.18 -7.60
CA SER A 212 11.82 -2.95 -9.04
C SER A 212 11.90 -1.44 -9.35
N GLU A 213 12.20 -1.08 -10.59
CA GLU A 213 12.01 0.30 -11.09
C GLU A 213 10.56 0.56 -11.50
N ASP A 214 9.72 -0.48 -11.54
CA ASP A 214 8.32 -0.42 -11.97
C ASP A 214 7.40 -0.14 -10.79
N ALA A 215 6.86 1.06 -10.73
CA ALA A 215 6.01 1.54 -9.63
C ALA A 215 4.53 1.12 -9.76
N ARG A 216 4.11 0.36 -10.81
CA ARG A 216 2.70 0.08 -11.09
C ARG A 216 1.96 -0.64 -9.96
N VAL A 217 2.62 -1.51 -9.21
CA VAL A 217 2.02 -2.18 -8.04
C VAL A 217 1.72 -1.17 -6.92
N HIS A 218 2.67 -0.27 -6.62
CA HIS A 218 2.46 0.79 -5.63
C HIS A 218 1.41 1.80 -6.10
N ALA A 219 1.37 2.13 -7.40
CA ALA A 219 0.34 2.97 -7.99
C ALA A 219 -1.05 2.32 -7.90
N TYR A 220 -1.16 1.01 -8.17
CA TYR A 220 -2.40 0.25 -7.98
C TYR A 220 -2.87 0.30 -6.52
N PHE A 221 -1.96 0.11 -5.56
CA PHE A 221 -2.28 0.25 -4.14
C PHE A 221 -2.82 1.64 -3.80
N LEU A 222 -2.13 2.71 -4.23
CA LEU A 222 -2.56 4.09 -3.94
C LEU A 222 -3.91 4.43 -4.57
N ASN A 223 -4.08 4.11 -5.84
CA ASN A 223 -5.26 4.56 -6.60
C ASN A 223 -6.49 3.69 -6.29
N GLU A 224 -6.36 2.36 -6.43
CA GLU A 224 -7.51 1.45 -6.39
C GLU A 224 -7.88 1.01 -4.97
N ILE A 225 -6.91 0.92 -4.06
CA ILE A 225 -7.14 0.37 -2.72
C ILE A 225 -7.26 1.48 -1.67
N VAL A 226 -6.42 2.52 -1.75
CA VAL A 226 -6.46 3.63 -0.78
C VAL A 226 -7.50 4.68 -1.20
N GLN A 227 -7.49 5.11 -2.47
CA GLN A 227 -8.39 6.16 -2.96
C GLN A 227 -9.72 5.62 -3.52
N GLY A 228 -9.77 4.35 -3.97
CA GLY A 228 -10.96 3.73 -4.55
C GLY A 228 -11.36 4.32 -5.92
N VAL A 229 -10.37 4.71 -6.75
CA VAL A 229 -10.56 5.40 -8.05
C VAL A 229 -10.39 4.44 -9.19
#